data_92ac20b42c34983f818d7662d0866ea9
#
_entry.id   92ac20b42c34983f818d7662d0866ea9
#
_cell.length_a   1.000
_cell.length_b   1.000
_cell.length_c   1.000
_cell.angle_alpha   90.00
_cell.angle_beta   90.00
_cell.angle_gamma   90.00
#
_symmetry.space_group_name_H-M   'P 1'
#
loop_
_entity.id
_entity.type
_entity.pdbx_description
1 polymer ?
#
loop_
_entity_poly.entity_id
_entity_poly.type
_entity_poly.pdbx_seq_one_letter_code
_entity_poly.pdbx_strand_id
1 'polypeptide(L)'
;MNEYLQKSIELANHEDYLDRLHSVYPITINEEREVDSSLLSKLERAFIDRNDRELILLALKLDLFPIKDSYVAFLNKCPSSMIQNPDTVKRIAGVIYDIGWENCVKNITQPKENNRQMGSKFTEWLQTSPFGIKPVYLQEFVCTDNDAILESSDKAKKDFAMNAFGYSRDKGLDFIARFNKKYIIGEAKFLTDYGGHQVAQFEDALSTLNTEVHDATCVAILDGVVFIKGKNKMYNRLTTDCKNKNILSSLLLKDFCYSL
;
A
#
# COMPACT_ATOMS: atom_id res chain seq x y z
N MET A 1 -19.21 16.85 13.71
CA MET A 1 -18.20 15.92 13.17
C MET A 1 -18.92 14.63 12.81
N ASN A 2 -18.51 13.97 11.71
CA ASN A 2 -19.04 12.67 11.35
C ASN A 2 -18.81 11.68 12.51
N GLU A 3 -19.83 10.86 12.82
CA GLU A 3 -19.83 9.96 13.98
C GLU A 3 -18.68 8.95 13.93
N TYR A 4 -18.41 8.35 12.76
CA TYR A 4 -17.34 7.36 12.59
C TYR A 4 -15.95 7.97 12.67
N LEU A 5 -15.77 9.20 12.19
CA LEU A 5 -14.53 9.95 12.38
C LEU A 5 -14.28 10.22 13.86
N GLN A 6 -15.30 10.66 14.59
CA GLN A 6 -15.19 10.90 16.02
C GLN A 6 -14.84 9.62 16.78
N LYS A 7 -15.59 8.52 16.52
CA LYS A 7 -15.29 7.20 17.11
C LYS A 7 -13.89 6.71 16.79
N SER A 8 -13.37 6.95 15.58
CA SER A 8 -12.01 6.57 15.19
C SER A 8 -10.96 7.36 15.97
N ILE A 9 -11.17 8.65 16.18
CA ILE A 9 -10.29 9.48 17.01
C ILE A 9 -10.33 9.02 18.47
N GLU A 10 -11.50 8.73 19.01
CA GLU A 10 -11.65 8.20 20.39
C GLU A 10 -10.95 6.86 20.54
N LEU A 11 -11.20 5.93 19.60
CA LEU A 11 -10.59 4.60 19.58
C LEU A 11 -9.06 4.66 19.51
N ALA A 12 -8.50 5.50 18.64
CA ALA A 12 -7.05 5.62 18.46
C ALA A 12 -6.32 6.25 19.69
N ASN A 13 -7.08 6.85 20.59
CA ASN A 13 -6.55 7.38 21.83
C ASN A 13 -6.95 6.52 23.05
N HIS A 14 -7.48 5.32 22.80
CA HIS A 14 -7.79 4.32 23.82
C HIS A 14 -6.63 3.31 23.99
N GLU A 15 -6.58 2.64 25.14
CA GLU A 15 -5.45 1.79 25.53
C GLU A 15 -5.20 0.57 24.62
N ASP A 16 -6.23 0.01 23.97
CA ASP A 16 -6.14 -1.24 23.18
C ASP A 16 -6.12 -1.04 21.65
N TYR A 17 -5.97 0.17 21.17
CA TYR A 17 -6.08 0.46 19.73
C TYR A 17 -5.08 -0.35 18.88
N LEU A 18 -3.82 -0.37 19.25
CA LEU A 18 -2.79 -1.10 18.49
C LEU A 18 -2.98 -2.61 18.59
N ASP A 19 -3.42 -3.13 19.73
CA ASP A 19 -3.71 -4.55 19.93
C ASP A 19 -4.85 -5.00 19.02
N ARG A 20 -5.89 -4.18 18.91
CA ARG A 20 -7.02 -4.44 17.99
C ARG A 20 -6.59 -4.29 16.53
N LEU A 21 -5.79 -3.30 16.17
CA LEU A 21 -5.25 -3.15 14.81
C LEU A 21 -4.39 -4.33 14.38
N HIS A 22 -3.74 -5.04 15.31
CA HIS A 22 -2.97 -6.24 14.98
C HIS A 22 -3.83 -7.34 14.35
N SER A 23 -5.14 -7.38 14.62
CA SER A 23 -6.06 -8.31 13.95
C SER A 23 -6.29 -7.97 12.47
N VAL A 24 -6.14 -6.70 12.09
CA VAL A 24 -6.27 -6.23 10.69
C VAL A 24 -4.93 -6.25 9.98
N TYR A 25 -3.87 -5.84 10.68
CA TYR A 25 -2.52 -5.69 10.15
C TYR A 25 -1.52 -6.54 10.96
N PRO A 26 -1.62 -7.88 10.93
CA PRO A 26 -0.70 -8.72 11.69
C PRO A 26 0.72 -8.53 11.19
N ILE A 27 1.65 -8.26 12.14
CA ILE A 27 3.07 -8.21 11.84
C ILE A 27 3.59 -9.64 11.94
N THR A 28 3.97 -10.22 10.82
CA THR A 28 4.65 -11.50 10.75
C THR A 28 6.16 -11.28 10.69
N ILE A 29 6.93 -12.25 11.16
CA ILE A 29 8.37 -12.29 10.89
C ILE A 29 8.50 -12.35 9.37
N ASN A 30 9.14 -11.33 8.80
CA ASN A 30 9.30 -11.26 7.36
C ASN A 30 10.32 -12.31 6.93
N GLU A 31 9.91 -13.23 6.10
CA GLU A 31 10.81 -14.16 5.41
C GLU A 31 11.75 -13.38 4.49
N GLU A 32 12.98 -13.84 4.38
CA GLU A 32 13.92 -13.32 3.41
C GLU A 32 13.32 -13.45 2.01
N ARG A 33 13.68 -12.52 1.13
CA ARG A 33 13.24 -12.60 -0.27
C ARG A 33 13.95 -13.76 -0.95
N GLU A 34 13.20 -14.55 -1.67
CA GLU A 34 13.76 -15.52 -2.59
C GLU A 34 14.37 -14.78 -3.79
N VAL A 35 15.61 -15.11 -4.11
CA VAL A 35 16.29 -14.65 -5.32
C VAL A 35 16.50 -15.87 -6.22
N ASP A 36 16.18 -15.72 -7.50
CA ASP A 36 16.42 -16.78 -8.49
C ASP A 36 17.89 -17.23 -8.43
N SER A 37 18.13 -18.51 -8.22
CA SER A 37 19.44 -19.08 -8.04
C SER A 37 20.36 -18.92 -9.26
N SER A 38 19.79 -18.93 -10.48
CA SER A 38 20.54 -18.70 -11.71
C SER A 38 20.96 -17.23 -11.82
N LEU A 39 20.07 -16.29 -11.43
CA LEU A 39 20.40 -14.87 -11.40
C LEU A 39 21.47 -14.58 -10.35
N LEU A 40 21.36 -15.18 -9.16
CA LEU A 40 22.32 -15.01 -8.07
C LEU A 40 23.72 -15.51 -8.48
N SER A 41 23.82 -16.70 -9.10
CA SER A 41 25.08 -17.26 -9.58
C SER A 41 25.75 -16.39 -10.66
N LYS A 42 24.96 -15.80 -11.57
CA LYS A 42 25.47 -14.86 -12.58
C LYS A 42 25.96 -13.56 -11.95
N LEU A 43 25.22 -13.06 -10.97
CA LEU A 43 25.59 -11.85 -10.24
C LEU A 43 26.90 -12.04 -9.47
N GLU A 44 27.07 -13.18 -8.79
CA GLU A 44 28.30 -13.56 -8.08
C GLU A 44 29.50 -13.62 -9.03
N ARG A 45 29.33 -14.25 -10.18
CA ARG A 45 30.39 -14.32 -11.19
C ARG A 45 30.78 -12.93 -11.69
N ALA A 46 29.80 -12.08 -12.02
CA ALA A 46 30.08 -10.69 -12.44
C ALA A 46 30.78 -9.89 -11.33
N PHE A 47 30.45 -10.15 -10.06
CA PHE A 47 31.12 -9.55 -8.89
C PHE A 47 32.58 -10.00 -8.78
N ILE A 48 32.84 -11.30 -8.91
CA ILE A 48 34.19 -11.87 -8.83
C ILE A 48 35.06 -11.39 -10.01
N ASP A 49 34.51 -11.43 -11.22
CA ASP A 49 35.18 -11.03 -12.45
C ASP A 49 35.36 -9.49 -12.57
N ARG A 50 34.87 -8.72 -11.59
CA ARG A 50 34.91 -7.24 -11.62
C ARG A 50 34.30 -6.65 -12.90
N ASN A 51 33.25 -7.28 -13.44
CA ASN A 51 32.57 -6.81 -14.63
C ASN A 51 31.47 -5.81 -14.22
N ASP A 52 31.84 -4.54 -14.09
CA ASP A 52 31.00 -3.45 -13.60
C ASP A 52 29.64 -3.39 -14.31
N ARG A 53 29.66 -3.45 -15.64
CA ARG A 53 28.46 -3.32 -16.45
C ARG A 53 27.50 -4.50 -16.27
N GLU A 54 28.03 -5.71 -16.32
CA GLU A 54 27.23 -6.93 -16.15
C GLU A 54 26.68 -7.02 -14.72
N LEU A 55 27.49 -6.66 -13.73
CA LEU A 55 27.08 -6.61 -12.32
C LEU A 55 25.85 -5.70 -12.16
N ILE A 56 25.90 -4.48 -12.71
CA ILE A 56 24.78 -3.53 -12.61
C ILE A 56 23.58 -4.03 -13.39
N LEU A 57 23.74 -4.56 -14.61
CA LEU A 57 22.67 -5.10 -15.43
C LEU A 57 21.90 -6.23 -14.72
N LEU A 58 22.64 -7.13 -14.05
CA LEU A 58 22.05 -8.23 -13.29
C LEU A 58 21.37 -7.71 -12.01
N ALA A 59 22.01 -6.78 -11.31
CA ALA A 59 21.47 -6.19 -10.09
C ALA A 59 20.16 -5.40 -10.36
N LEU A 60 20.00 -4.77 -11.53
CA LEU A 60 18.76 -4.09 -11.92
C LEU A 60 17.57 -5.05 -12.18
N LYS A 61 17.82 -6.36 -12.31
CA LYS A 61 16.77 -7.38 -12.44
C LYS A 61 16.24 -7.87 -11.08
N LEU A 62 16.89 -7.50 -10.00
CA LEU A 62 16.51 -7.89 -8.64
C LEU A 62 15.37 -7.00 -8.13
N ASP A 63 14.55 -7.54 -7.25
CA ASP A 63 13.50 -6.78 -6.52
C ASP A 63 14.10 -5.68 -5.65
N LEU A 64 15.26 -5.96 -5.05
CA LEU A 64 16.04 -4.98 -4.29
C LEU A 64 17.45 -4.85 -4.90
N PHE A 65 17.83 -3.62 -5.19
CA PHE A 65 19.19 -3.32 -5.59
C PHE A 65 20.13 -3.40 -4.38
N PRO A 66 21.38 -3.92 -4.52
CA PRO A 66 22.27 -4.19 -3.38
C PRO A 66 22.60 -2.98 -2.49
N ILE A 67 22.52 -1.78 -3.05
CA ILE A 67 22.82 -0.52 -2.35
C ILE A 67 21.74 0.53 -2.58
N LYS A 68 21.64 1.52 -1.70
CA LYS A 68 20.79 2.69 -1.89
C LYS A 68 21.57 3.78 -2.63
N ASP A 69 21.23 4.01 -3.89
CA ASP A 69 21.82 5.06 -4.70
C ASP A 69 20.75 5.69 -5.60
N SER A 70 20.68 7.03 -5.59
CA SER A 70 19.62 7.79 -6.30
C SER A 70 19.67 7.64 -7.82
N TYR A 71 20.83 7.33 -8.40
CA TYR A 71 20.96 7.15 -9.85
C TYR A 71 20.48 5.79 -10.36
N VAL A 72 20.37 4.79 -9.47
CA VAL A 72 19.86 3.46 -9.82
C VAL A 72 18.46 3.54 -10.41
N ALA A 73 17.61 4.42 -9.89
CA ALA A 73 16.25 4.60 -10.43
C ALA A 73 16.27 5.03 -11.90
N PHE A 74 17.22 5.89 -12.29
CA PHE A 74 17.38 6.30 -13.69
C PHE A 74 17.89 5.14 -14.55
N LEU A 75 18.92 4.44 -14.10
CA LEU A 75 19.48 3.27 -14.81
C LEU A 75 18.43 2.16 -15.00
N ASN A 76 17.55 1.97 -14.04
CA ASN A 76 16.45 1.00 -14.14
C ASN A 76 15.42 1.39 -15.21
N LYS A 77 15.11 2.69 -15.34
CA LYS A 77 14.20 3.19 -16.38
C LYS A 77 14.82 3.25 -17.77
N CYS A 78 16.14 3.48 -17.85
CA CYS A 78 16.90 3.60 -19.09
C CYS A 78 18.23 2.84 -19.01
N PRO A 79 18.24 1.49 -19.09
CA PRO A 79 19.47 0.70 -18.97
C PRO A 79 20.53 1.01 -20.03
N SER A 80 20.10 1.47 -21.22
CA SER A 80 21.03 1.88 -22.29
C SER A 80 21.89 3.07 -21.90
N SER A 81 21.47 3.90 -20.96
CA SER A 81 22.24 5.05 -20.48
C SER A 81 23.54 4.67 -19.79
N MET A 82 23.72 3.43 -19.38
CA MET A 82 25.00 2.94 -18.82
C MET A 82 26.17 3.07 -19.79
N ILE A 83 25.90 2.99 -21.10
CA ILE A 83 26.94 3.18 -22.15
C ILE A 83 27.44 4.62 -22.16
N GLN A 84 26.52 5.56 -21.89
CA GLN A 84 26.81 7.01 -21.92
C GLN A 84 27.35 7.53 -20.59
N ASN A 85 27.24 6.72 -19.52
CA ASN A 85 27.62 7.11 -18.16
C ASN A 85 28.53 6.08 -17.50
N PRO A 86 29.71 5.78 -18.09
CA PRO A 86 30.61 4.73 -17.59
C PRO A 86 31.15 5.02 -16.19
N ASP A 87 31.39 6.29 -15.85
CA ASP A 87 31.88 6.66 -14.51
C ASP A 87 30.81 6.43 -13.42
N THR A 88 29.54 6.66 -13.74
CA THR A 88 28.44 6.33 -12.82
C THR A 88 28.35 4.83 -12.60
N VAL A 89 28.47 4.02 -13.66
CA VAL A 89 28.47 2.56 -13.57
C VAL A 89 29.62 2.08 -12.70
N LYS A 90 30.85 2.58 -12.97
CA LYS A 90 32.05 2.26 -12.20
C LYS A 90 31.91 2.63 -10.72
N ARG A 91 31.36 3.82 -10.42
CA ARG A 91 31.13 4.30 -9.05
C ARG A 91 30.15 3.38 -8.31
N ILE A 92 29.01 3.05 -8.91
CA ILE A 92 27.99 2.20 -8.29
C ILE A 92 28.52 0.78 -8.09
N ALA A 93 29.21 0.21 -9.09
CA ALA A 93 29.86 -1.09 -8.98
C ALA A 93 30.93 -1.09 -7.87
N GLY A 94 31.73 -0.03 -7.80
CA GLY A 94 32.74 0.16 -6.74
C GLY A 94 32.12 0.06 -5.34
N VAL A 95 31.00 0.75 -5.10
CA VAL A 95 30.30 0.67 -3.80
C VAL A 95 29.79 -0.75 -3.52
N ILE A 96 29.31 -1.49 -4.54
CA ILE A 96 28.88 -2.89 -4.37
C ILE A 96 30.08 -3.77 -4.02
N TYR A 97 31.24 -3.55 -4.64
CA TYR A 97 32.46 -4.29 -4.29
C TYR A 97 32.94 -3.96 -2.87
N ASP A 98 32.86 -2.70 -2.46
CA ASP A 98 33.33 -2.24 -1.14
C ASP A 98 32.51 -2.83 0.01
N ILE A 99 31.20 -3.02 -0.17
CA ILE A 99 30.35 -3.69 0.85
C ILE A 99 30.63 -5.18 0.95
N GLY A 100 31.20 -5.80 -0.10
CA GLY A 100 31.50 -7.22 -0.18
C GLY A 100 30.31 -8.10 -0.55
N TRP A 101 30.58 -9.32 -1.02
CA TRP A 101 29.56 -10.23 -1.54
C TRP A 101 28.52 -10.65 -0.50
N GLU A 102 28.95 -10.98 0.71
CA GLU A 102 28.04 -11.40 1.78
C GLU A 102 27.01 -10.31 2.12
N ASN A 103 27.45 -9.05 2.23
CA ASN A 103 26.53 -7.94 2.46
C ASN A 103 25.67 -7.63 1.24
N CYS A 104 26.19 -7.83 0.03
CA CYS A 104 25.42 -7.73 -1.20
C CYS A 104 24.24 -8.72 -1.16
N VAL A 105 24.49 -10.00 -0.88
CA VAL A 105 23.45 -11.02 -0.74
C VAL A 105 22.46 -10.66 0.36
N LYS A 106 22.96 -10.32 1.55
CA LYS A 106 22.10 -9.90 2.68
C LYS A 106 21.19 -8.73 2.32
N ASN A 107 21.68 -7.75 1.55
CA ASN A 107 20.89 -6.58 1.18
C ASN A 107 19.81 -6.92 0.14
N ILE A 108 20.08 -7.80 -0.82
CA ILE A 108 19.10 -8.18 -1.85
C ILE A 108 18.04 -9.16 -1.33
N THR A 109 18.34 -9.92 -0.27
CA THR A 109 17.41 -10.85 0.37
C THR A 109 16.63 -10.23 1.53
N GLN A 110 16.86 -8.94 1.85
CA GLN A 110 16.12 -8.28 2.92
C GLN A 110 14.61 -8.40 2.73
N PRO A 111 13.86 -8.69 3.81
CA PRO A 111 12.41 -8.74 3.79
C PRO A 111 11.79 -7.45 3.24
N LYS A 112 10.56 -7.54 2.74
CA LYS A 112 9.79 -6.32 2.38
C LYS A 112 9.58 -5.48 3.62
N GLU A 113 9.78 -4.17 3.51
CA GLU A 113 9.49 -3.24 4.61
C GLU A 113 8.01 -3.40 5.04
N ASN A 114 7.76 -3.48 6.35
CA ASN A 114 6.40 -3.67 6.90
C ASN A 114 5.41 -2.62 6.37
N ASN A 115 5.84 -1.37 6.23
CA ASN A 115 4.99 -0.29 5.71
C ASN A 115 4.48 -0.52 4.27
N ARG A 116 5.23 -1.28 3.46
CA ARG A 116 4.81 -1.66 2.10
C ARG A 116 3.83 -2.83 2.06
N GLN A 117 3.70 -3.54 3.18
CA GLN A 117 2.81 -4.70 3.29
C GLN A 117 1.43 -4.35 3.85
N MET A 118 1.24 -3.13 4.39
CA MET A 118 -0.02 -2.76 5.05
C MET A 118 -1.23 -2.81 4.11
N GLY A 119 -1.07 -2.43 2.85
CA GLY A 119 -2.14 -2.54 1.85
C GLY A 119 -2.55 -3.98 1.58
N SER A 120 -1.58 -4.91 1.38
CA SER A 120 -1.89 -6.33 1.19
C SER A 120 -2.53 -6.95 2.43
N LYS A 121 -2.08 -6.58 3.63
CA LYS A 121 -2.66 -7.06 4.89
C LYS A 121 -4.12 -6.66 5.08
N PHE A 122 -4.49 -5.45 4.67
CA PHE A 122 -5.90 -5.05 4.65
C PHE A 122 -6.73 -5.94 3.73
N THR A 123 -6.23 -6.23 2.53
CA THR A 123 -6.90 -7.15 1.58
C THR A 123 -6.98 -8.58 2.13
N GLU A 124 -5.89 -9.09 2.70
CA GLU A 124 -5.85 -10.41 3.35
C GLU A 124 -6.84 -10.49 4.53
N TRP A 125 -6.93 -9.44 5.34
CA TRP A 125 -7.89 -9.35 6.42
C TRP A 125 -9.34 -9.44 5.91
N LEU A 126 -9.69 -8.74 4.85
CA LEU A 126 -11.03 -8.84 4.25
C LEU A 126 -11.37 -10.28 3.84
N GLN A 127 -10.38 -11.06 3.36
CA GLN A 127 -10.55 -12.47 2.99
C GLN A 127 -10.82 -13.37 4.19
N THR A 128 -10.45 -12.97 5.41
CA THR A 128 -10.79 -13.71 6.64
C THR A 128 -12.27 -13.63 7.00
N SER A 129 -13.08 -12.92 6.23
CA SER A 129 -14.52 -12.70 6.48
C SER A 129 -14.83 -11.95 7.79
N PRO A 130 -14.15 -10.82 8.07
CA PRO A 130 -14.28 -10.13 9.35
C PRO A 130 -15.68 -9.56 9.59
N PHE A 131 -16.49 -9.43 8.54
CA PHE A 131 -17.87 -8.94 8.61
C PHE A 131 -18.89 -10.08 8.75
N GLY A 132 -18.45 -11.33 8.78
CA GLY A 132 -19.31 -12.51 8.83
C GLY A 132 -19.78 -12.98 7.45
N ILE A 133 -19.34 -12.33 6.38
CA ILE A 133 -19.60 -12.70 5.00
C ILE A 133 -18.26 -12.86 4.26
N LYS A 134 -18.21 -13.85 3.37
CA LYS A 134 -17.02 -14.02 2.51
C LYS A 134 -17.03 -13.01 1.37
N PRO A 135 -15.87 -12.44 1.00
CA PRO A 135 -15.75 -11.71 -0.26
C PRO A 135 -16.14 -12.59 -1.45
N VAL A 136 -16.74 -11.98 -2.45
CA VAL A 136 -17.25 -12.67 -3.64
C VAL A 136 -16.62 -12.08 -4.91
N TYR A 137 -16.46 -12.89 -5.95
CA TYR A 137 -15.96 -12.41 -7.24
C TYR A 137 -17.01 -11.57 -7.98
N LEU A 138 -16.54 -10.79 -8.94
CA LEU A 138 -17.35 -9.81 -9.66
C LEU A 138 -18.64 -10.40 -10.24
N GLN A 139 -18.60 -11.61 -10.79
CA GLN A 139 -19.76 -12.26 -11.37
C GLN A 139 -20.88 -12.44 -10.34
N GLU A 140 -20.55 -12.95 -9.16
CA GLU A 140 -21.51 -13.12 -8.08
C GLU A 140 -21.95 -11.77 -7.53
N PHE A 141 -21.00 -10.83 -7.36
CA PHE A 141 -21.25 -9.49 -6.85
C PHE A 141 -22.32 -8.75 -7.67
N VAL A 142 -22.32 -8.90 -9.01
CA VAL A 142 -23.28 -8.22 -9.89
C VAL A 142 -24.58 -9.00 -10.11
N CYS A 143 -24.58 -10.32 -9.88
CA CYS A 143 -25.76 -11.17 -10.11
C CYS A 143 -26.73 -11.23 -8.92
N THR A 144 -26.34 -10.73 -7.75
CA THR A 144 -27.15 -10.78 -6.54
C THR A 144 -27.29 -9.39 -5.90
N ASP A 145 -28.27 -9.21 -5.03
CA ASP A 145 -28.46 -8.00 -4.22
C ASP A 145 -28.08 -8.20 -2.75
N ASN A 146 -27.45 -9.33 -2.44
CA ASN A 146 -27.03 -9.67 -1.08
C ASN A 146 -25.89 -8.76 -0.61
N ASP A 147 -25.77 -8.59 0.71
CA ASP A 147 -24.59 -7.96 1.30
C ASP A 147 -23.34 -8.69 0.87
N ALA A 148 -22.37 -7.98 0.34
CA ALA A 148 -21.18 -8.58 -0.25
C ALA A 148 -19.99 -7.60 -0.24
N ILE A 149 -18.77 -8.16 -0.20
CA ILE A 149 -17.50 -7.45 -0.43
C ILE A 149 -16.94 -7.98 -1.75
N LEU A 150 -16.52 -7.08 -2.62
CA LEU A 150 -15.96 -7.47 -3.92
C LEU A 150 -14.50 -7.93 -3.78
N GLU A 151 -14.25 -9.21 -4.11
CA GLU A 151 -12.90 -9.75 -4.27
C GLU A 151 -12.43 -9.54 -5.70
N SER A 152 -11.44 -8.67 -5.86
CA SER A 152 -10.84 -8.38 -7.16
C SER A 152 -9.53 -7.63 -7.00
N SER A 153 -8.77 -7.45 -8.09
CA SER A 153 -7.61 -6.56 -8.11
C SER A 153 -8.05 -5.09 -8.01
N ASP A 154 -7.19 -4.23 -7.51
CA ASP A 154 -7.46 -2.79 -7.36
C ASP A 154 -7.84 -2.14 -8.71
N LYS A 155 -7.19 -2.60 -9.80
CA LYS A 155 -7.54 -2.17 -11.16
C LYS A 155 -8.95 -2.60 -11.55
N ALA A 156 -9.32 -3.85 -11.33
CA ALA A 156 -10.64 -4.35 -11.69
C ALA A 156 -11.75 -3.71 -10.83
N LYS A 157 -11.47 -3.43 -9.54
CA LYS A 157 -12.36 -2.62 -8.69
C LYS A 157 -12.55 -1.21 -9.26
N LYS A 158 -11.46 -0.56 -9.70
CA LYS A 158 -11.53 0.74 -10.38
C LYS A 158 -12.40 0.67 -11.64
N ASP A 159 -12.12 -0.29 -12.53
CA ASP A 159 -12.84 -0.43 -13.79
C ASP A 159 -14.34 -0.68 -13.54
N PHE A 160 -14.69 -1.47 -12.53
CA PHE A 160 -16.07 -1.65 -12.11
C PHE A 160 -16.69 -0.33 -11.58
N ALA A 161 -16.01 0.39 -10.69
CA ALA A 161 -16.49 1.64 -10.14
C ALA A 161 -16.64 2.74 -11.20
N MET A 162 -15.77 2.79 -12.21
CA MET A 162 -15.91 3.70 -13.36
C MET A 162 -17.20 3.42 -14.13
N ASN A 163 -17.49 2.16 -14.41
CA ASN A 163 -18.66 1.78 -15.19
C ASN A 163 -19.97 1.86 -14.41
N ALA A 164 -19.94 1.49 -13.13
CA ALA A 164 -21.16 1.40 -12.31
C ALA A 164 -21.52 2.70 -11.59
N PHE A 165 -20.51 3.51 -11.21
CA PHE A 165 -20.71 4.68 -10.33
C PHE A 165 -20.14 5.98 -10.88
N GLY A 166 -19.53 5.98 -12.07
CA GLY A 166 -18.92 7.18 -12.63
C GLY A 166 -17.60 7.60 -11.95
N TYR A 167 -16.94 6.69 -11.25
CA TYR A 167 -15.64 6.97 -10.62
C TYR A 167 -14.62 7.45 -11.65
N SER A 168 -14.09 8.67 -11.48
CA SER A 168 -13.32 9.35 -12.54
C SER A 168 -11.80 9.37 -12.31
N ARG A 169 -11.30 8.86 -11.18
CA ARG A 169 -9.85 8.86 -10.91
C ARG A 169 -9.14 7.67 -11.59
N ASP A 170 -7.98 7.93 -12.14
CA ASP A 170 -7.09 6.88 -12.67
C ASP A 170 -6.28 6.22 -11.54
N LYS A 171 -6.97 5.68 -10.57
CA LYS A 171 -6.39 4.98 -9.42
C LYS A 171 -7.25 3.80 -9.01
N GLY A 172 -6.58 2.69 -8.65
CA GLY A 172 -7.23 1.51 -8.08
C GLY A 172 -7.94 1.81 -6.76
N LEU A 173 -8.90 0.98 -6.41
CA LEU A 173 -9.62 1.03 -5.15
C LEU A 173 -9.26 -0.17 -4.28
N ASP A 174 -9.06 0.06 -2.99
CA ASP A 174 -8.76 -1.01 -2.04
C ASP A 174 -10.03 -1.75 -1.60
N PHE A 175 -11.18 -1.06 -1.56
CA PHE A 175 -12.43 -1.57 -1.04
C PHE A 175 -13.63 -1.22 -1.92
N ILE A 176 -14.44 -2.24 -2.24
CA ILE A 176 -15.80 -2.10 -2.79
C ILE A 176 -16.70 -3.09 -2.07
N ALA A 177 -17.85 -2.63 -1.62
CA ALA A 177 -18.84 -3.47 -0.95
C ALA A 177 -20.27 -3.02 -1.28
N ARG A 178 -21.23 -3.90 -1.01
CA ARG A 178 -22.66 -3.61 -1.01
C ARG A 178 -23.25 -4.10 0.31
N PHE A 179 -23.90 -3.20 1.04
CA PHE A 179 -24.63 -3.48 2.26
C PHE A 179 -25.99 -2.77 2.24
N ASN A 180 -27.04 -3.45 2.64
CA ASN A 180 -28.40 -2.92 2.61
C ASN A 180 -28.76 -2.32 1.23
N LYS A 181 -28.30 -2.94 0.14
CA LYS A 181 -28.44 -2.49 -1.26
C LYS A 181 -27.73 -1.17 -1.60
N LYS A 182 -26.90 -0.65 -0.69
CA LYS A 182 -26.09 0.56 -0.93
C LYS A 182 -24.65 0.17 -1.22
N TYR A 183 -24.08 0.80 -2.21
CA TYR A 183 -22.68 0.56 -2.59
C TYR A 183 -21.73 1.47 -1.84
N ILE A 184 -20.57 0.94 -1.51
CA ILE A 184 -19.48 1.63 -0.80
C ILE A 184 -18.22 1.42 -1.60
N ILE A 185 -17.48 2.49 -1.87
CA ILE A 185 -16.16 2.44 -2.48
C ILE A 185 -15.14 3.16 -1.59
N GLY A 186 -13.93 2.65 -1.50
CA GLY A 186 -12.96 3.23 -0.57
C GLY A 186 -11.51 2.93 -0.86
N GLU A 187 -10.69 3.73 -0.23
CA GLU A 187 -9.22 3.65 -0.19
C GLU A 187 -8.78 3.39 1.24
N ALA A 188 -7.89 2.43 1.44
CA ALA A 188 -7.34 2.07 2.75
C ALA A 188 -5.88 2.50 2.87
N LYS A 189 -5.50 3.17 3.95
CA LYS A 189 -4.12 3.60 4.24
C LYS A 189 -3.78 3.41 5.71
N PHE A 190 -2.64 2.79 5.95
CA PHE A 190 -2.02 2.74 7.27
C PHE A 190 -0.89 3.78 7.32
N LEU A 191 -1.06 4.81 8.14
CA LEU A 191 -0.15 5.95 8.22
C LEU A 191 0.75 5.80 9.46
N THR A 192 2.05 5.74 9.22
CA THR A 192 3.06 5.45 10.27
C THR A 192 3.81 6.67 10.76
N ASP A 193 3.67 7.82 10.08
CA ASP A 193 4.39 9.04 10.37
C ASP A 193 3.65 10.25 9.76
N TYR A 194 4.15 11.45 10.02
CA TYR A 194 3.65 12.73 9.49
C TYR A 194 4.54 13.31 8.39
N GLY A 195 5.51 12.54 7.88
CA GLY A 195 6.43 12.96 6.81
C GLY A 195 5.76 13.08 5.44
N GLY A 196 6.46 13.73 4.49
CA GLY A 196 5.88 14.08 3.19
C GLY A 196 5.28 12.91 2.40
N HIS A 197 5.88 11.73 2.44
CA HIS A 197 5.34 10.54 1.79
C HIS A 197 3.99 10.09 2.43
N GLN A 198 3.90 10.11 3.75
CA GLN A 198 2.69 9.76 4.49
C GLN A 198 1.59 10.82 4.28
N VAL A 199 1.97 12.11 4.21
CA VAL A 199 1.05 13.18 3.82
C VAL A 199 0.49 12.94 2.41
N ALA A 200 1.31 12.52 1.45
CA ALA A 200 0.85 12.22 0.10
C ALA A 200 -0.15 11.04 0.08
N GLN A 201 0.07 9.99 0.88
CA GLN A 201 -0.87 8.88 1.03
C GLN A 201 -2.20 9.32 1.67
N PHE A 202 -2.14 10.19 2.68
CA PHE A 202 -3.32 10.79 3.30
C PHE A 202 -4.14 11.61 2.29
N GLU A 203 -3.49 12.52 1.56
CA GLU A 203 -4.14 13.34 0.52
C GLU A 203 -4.77 12.48 -0.58
N ASP A 204 -4.12 11.39 -0.92
CA ASP A 204 -4.59 10.45 -1.91
C ASP A 204 -5.90 9.76 -1.48
N ALA A 205 -5.99 9.30 -0.22
CA ALA A 205 -7.23 8.77 0.34
C ALA A 205 -8.34 9.84 0.39
N LEU A 206 -8.02 11.08 0.78
CA LEU A 206 -8.98 12.18 0.76
C LEU A 206 -9.45 12.52 -0.66
N SER A 207 -8.59 12.40 -1.65
CA SER A 207 -8.96 12.64 -3.03
C SER A 207 -9.95 11.59 -3.55
N THR A 208 -9.81 10.31 -3.15
CA THR A 208 -10.81 9.27 -3.43
C THR A 208 -12.15 9.58 -2.76
N LEU A 209 -12.10 10.01 -1.50
CA LEU A 209 -13.29 10.43 -0.74
C LEU A 209 -14.04 11.61 -1.35
N ASN A 210 -13.35 12.51 -2.03
CA ASN A 210 -13.92 13.70 -2.65
C ASN A 210 -14.31 13.51 -4.13
N THR A 211 -14.14 12.30 -4.67
CA THR A 211 -14.55 12.00 -6.05
C THR A 211 -16.08 11.98 -6.14
N GLU A 212 -16.63 12.67 -7.12
CA GLU A 212 -18.06 12.60 -7.41
C GLU A 212 -18.38 11.22 -8.01
N VAL A 213 -19.35 10.55 -7.39
CA VAL A 213 -19.89 9.27 -7.83
C VAL A 213 -21.40 9.29 -7.63
N HIS A 214 -22.12 8.47 -8.41
CA HIS A 214 -23.55 8.24 -8.22
C HIS A 214 -23.75 6.84 -7.63
N ASP A 215 -24.82 6.65 -6.90
CA ASP A 215 -25.26 5.37 -6.33
C ASP A 215 -24.24 4.64 -5.44
N ALA A 216 -23.17 5.33 -5.03
CA ALA A 216 -22.19 4.79 -4.10
C ALA A 216 -21.76 5.82 -3.05
N THR A 217 -21.36 5.33 -1.90
CA THR A 217 -20.80 6.12 -0.79
C THR A 217 -19.27 5.97 -0.80
N CYS A 218 -18.56 7.10 -0.90
CA CYS A 218 -17.11 7.10 -0.75
C CYS A 218 -16.71 7.06 0.72
N VAL A 219 -15.67 6.29 1.05
CA VAL A 219 -15.08 6.19 2.38
C VAL A 219 -13.55 6.20 2.32
N ALA A 220 -12.91 6.90 3.25
CA ALA A 220 -11.47 6.78 3.49
C ALA A 220 -11.24 5.94 4.76
N ILE A 221 -10.62 4.79 4.58
CA ILE A 221 -10.29 3.85 5.66
C ILE A 221 -8.85 4.16 6.08
N LEU A 222 -8.71 4.82 7.21
CA LEU A 222 -7.41 5.29 7.69
C LEU A 222 -7.08 4.67 9.03
N ASP A 223 -5.81 4.26 9.20
CA ASP A 223 -5.31 3.72 10.46
C ASP A 223 -3.93 4.28 10.79
N GLY A 224 -3.47 4.04 12.02
CA GLY A 224 -2.17 4.46 12.51
C GLY A 224 -2.19 5.84 13.15
N VAL A 225 -1.11 6.62 12.94
CA VAL A 225 -0.86 7.88 13.67
C VAL A 225 -1.82 9.01 13.33
N VAL A 226 -2.60 8.88 12.26
CA VAL A 226 -3.45 9.96 11.74
C VAL A 226 -4.51 10.46 12.73
N PHE A 227 -5.00 9.58 13.61
CA PHE A 227 -6.01 9.88 14.61
C PHE A 227 -5.44 10.34 15.97
N ILE A 228 -4.12 10.32 16.14
CA ILE A 228 -3.50 10.79 17.40
C ILE A 228 -3.75 12.29 17.55
N LYS A 229 -4.39 12.66 18.67
CA LYS A 229 -4.66 14.06 19.00
C LYS A 229 -3.36 14.86 19.08
N GLY A 230 -3.30 15.99 18.39
CA GLY A 230 -2.10 16.81 18.36
C GLY A 230 -2.18 17.99 17.39
N LYS A 231 -1.06 18.71 17.25
CA LYS A 231 -0.95 19.88 16.37
C LYS A 231 -0.43 19.53 14.96
N ASN A 232 -0.39 18.24 14.59
CA ASN A 232 0.04 17.83 13.27
C ASN A 232 -0.99 18.21 12.17
N LYS A 233 -0.51 18.37 10.95
CA LYS A 233 -1.34 18.83 9.82
C LYS A 233 -2.47 17.87 9.47
N MET A 234 -2.24 16.55 9.56
CA MET A 234 -3.26 15.54 9.24
C MET A 234 -4.42 15.62 10.23
N TYR A 235 -4.13 15.59 11.54
CA TYR A 235 -5.16 15.68 12.57
C TYR A 235 -5.96 16.99 12.49
N ASN A 236 -5.28 18.12 12.28
CA ASN A 236 -5.96 19.40 12.10
C ASN A 236 -6.93 19.34 10.91
N ARG A 237 -6.49 18.79 9.77
CA ARG A 237 -7.32 18.68 8.58
C ARG A 237 -8.50 17.74 8.75
N LEU A 238 -8.33 16.61 9.48
CA LEU A 238 -9.44 15.73 9.86
C LEU A 238 -10.52 16.45 10.64
N THR A 239 -10.11 17.28 11.60
CA THR A 239 -11.02 17.95 12.55
C THR A 239 -11.60 19.28 12.03
N THR A 240 -11.05 19.82 10.94
CA THR A 240 -11.53 21.04 10.29
C THR A 240 -12.22 20.75 8.95
N ASP A 241 -11.43 20.56 7.90
CA ASP A 241 -11.91 20.49 6.51
C ASP A 241 -12.68 19.19 6.23
N CYS A 242 -12.28 18.11 6.90
CA CYS A 242 -12.82 16.76 6.67
C CYS A 242 -13.81 16.31 7.75
N LYS A 243 -14.16 17.19 8.71
CA LYS A 243 -14.93 16.82 9.90
C LYS A 243 -16.28 16.12 9.63
N ASN A 244 -16.89 16.34 8.48
CA ASN A 244 -18.18 15.77 8.09
C ASN A 244 -18.06 14.67 7.02
N LYS A 245 -16.85 14.25 6.69
CA LYS A 245 -16.57 13.22 5.67
C LYS A 245 -16.58 11.81 6.27
N ASN A 246 -16.83 10.81 5.44
CA ASN A 246 -16.77 9.40 5.82
C ASN A 246 -15.31 8.93 5.92
N ILE A 247 -14.69 9.24 7.04
CA ILE A 247 -13.33 8.82 7.37
C ILE A 247 -13.40 7.99 8.63
N LEU A 248 -12.83 6.79 8.61
CA LEU A 248 -12.90 5.87 9.73
C LEU A 248 -11.73 4.89 9.78
N SER A 249 -11.47 4.35 10.96
CA SER A 249 -10.56 3.22 11.16
C SER A 249 -11.14 1.94 10.56
N SER A 250 -10.29 1.05 10.05
CA SER A 250 -10.68 -0.29 9.61
C SER A 250 -11.45 -1.07 10.69
N LEU A 251 -11.18 -0.80 11.97
CA LEU A 251 -11.87 -1.39 13.11
C LEU A 251 -13.36 -1.04 13.21
N LEU A 252 -13.79 0.03 12.56
CA LEU A 252 -15.18 0.51 12.52
C LEU A 252 -15.84 0.27 11.14
N LEU A 253 -15.10 -0.30 10.19
CA LEU A 253 -15.60 -0.47 8.82
C LEU A 253 -16.83 -1.37 8.74
N LYS A 254 -16.85 -2.45 9.53
CA LYS A 254 -18.03 -3.33 9.63
C LYS A 254 -19.27 -2.55 10.07
N ASP A 255 -19.17 -1.85 11.18
CA ASP A 255 -20.31 -1.10 11.75
C ASP A 255 -20.78 0.00 10.78
N PHE A 256 -19.84 0.66 10.10
CA PHE A 256 -20.16 1.64 9.05
C PHE A 256 -20.95 0.99 7.91
N CYS A 257 -20.49 -0.14 7.38
CA CYS A 257 -21.15 -0.85 6.28
C CYS A 257 -22.59 -1.25 6.64
N TYR A 258 -22.81 -1.79 7.84
CA TYR A 258 -24.14 -2.21 8.28
C TYR A 258 -25.06 -1.04 8.69
N SER A 259 -24.51 0.17 8.90
CA SER A 259 -25.31 1.36 9.26
C SER A 259 -25.90 2.09 8.06
N LEU A 260 -25.49 1.76 6.85
CA LEU A 260 -26.00 2.37 5.62
C LEU A 260 -27.34 1.74 5.22
#